data_dcc18ae9492cfea3eef611a50d364183
#
_entry.id   dcc18ae9492cfea3eef611a50d364183
#
_cell.length_a   1.000
_cell.length_b   1.000
_cell.length_c   1.000
_cell.angle_alpha   90.00
_cell.angle_beta   90.00
_cell.angle_gamma   90.00
#
_symmetry.space_group_name_H-M   'P 1'
#
loop_
_entity.id
_entity.type
_entity.pdbx_description
1 polymer ?
#
loop_
_entity_poly.entity_id
_entity_poly.type
_entity_poly.pdbx_seq_one_letter_code
_entity_poly.pdbx_strand_id
1 'polypeptide(L)'
;SEPKKIREELAASQERFTTVLESLDAAVSVVSLETDELLFANRFYRENFGNDSKGHFQLAHQDNQIATLHNIAQDLQDYIRDGIPTSFLYQESESEEVQLTDGSNKWFEVRRRFIPWVDGHLAQLLIATDITARKEADDLVQQQQERMQFTSRLTTMGEMASSLAHELNQPLSAISNYCNGVAKRLEGNLDPAITKEILPALAKASEQAHRAGTIIQRIRGFVKRSEPQRKAACITEIINDAVGLVEIEAHRHRLSITSEIAENLPVVILDPVLILQVVVNLLKNALDSVREAYPLSSRWSAPAVKITADLDTSIFPAMLRIQVTDGGGGIPENVLEHMFEPFFSTKSDGMGMGLNICRSIVESHHGRLWAINTMDSAQTKLVGCTFTILLPLESSDSLANI
;
A
#
# COMPACT_ATOMS: atom_id res chain seq x y z
N SER A 1 65.80 -22.25 7.04
CA SER A 1 65.62 -22.93 5.72
C SER A 1 64.25 -22.52 5.15
N GLU A 2 64.23 -22.23 3.89
CA GLU A 2 63.08 -21.77 3.13
C GLU A 2 61.75 -22.58 3.36
N PRO A 3 61.79 -23.92 3.45
CA PRO A 3 60.62 -24.72 3.72
C PRO A 3 59.94 -24.46 5.06
N LYS A 4 60.70 -24.03 6.09
CA LYS A 4 60.17 -23.73 7.41
C LYS A 4 59.41 -22.38 7.40
N LYS A 5 59.93 -21.40 6.69
CA LYS A 5 59.31 -20.07 6.56
C LYS A 5 57.96 -20.16 5.77
N ILE A 6 57.92 -20.96 4.70
CA ILE A 6 56.72 -21.20 3.91
C ILE A 6 55.64 -21.89 4.76
N ARG A 7 56.01 -22.86 5.61
CA ARG A 7 55.07 -23.52 6.51
C ARG A 7 54.52 -22.58 7.60
N GLU A 8 55.36 -21.71 8.15
CA GLU A 8 54.99 -20.72 9.16
C GLU A 8 54.06 -19.64 8.54
N GLU A 9 54.34 -19.17 7.31
CA GLU A 9 53.50 -18.23 6.58
C GLU A 9 52.14 -18.85 6.21
N LEU A 10 52.11 -20.13 5.80
CA LEU A 10 50.89 -20.85 5.48
C LEU A 10 50.02 -21.06 6.74
N ALA A 11 50.63 -21.47 7.86
CA ALA A 11 49.92 -21.66 9.13
C ALA A 11 49.36 -20.33 9.63
N ALA A 12 50.12 -19.23 9.58
CA ALA A 12 49.64 -17.91 9.97
C ALA A 12 48.52 -17.37 9.02
N SER A 13 48.54 -17.76 7.75
CA SER A 13 47.47 -17.44 6.81
C SER A 13 46.19 -18.20 7.12
N GLN A 14 46.29 -19.50 7.38
CA GLN A 14 45.15 -20.36 7.77
C GLN A 14 44.52 -19.86 9.07
N GLU A 15 45.32 -19.54 10.07
CA GLU A 15 44.84 -19.03 11.36
C GLU A 15 44.07 -17.71 11.19
N ARG A 16 44.56 -16.80 10.34
CA ARG A 16 43.87 -15.53 10.00
C ARG A 16 42.53 -15.78 9.33
N PHE A 17 42.48 -16.65 8.32
CA PHE A 17 41.23 -16.98 7.65
C PHE A 17 40.18 -17.60 8.60
N THR A 18 40.61 -18.53 9.41
CA THR A 18 39.77 -19.17 10.42
C THR A 18 39.23 -18.11 11.41
N THR A 19 40.12 -17.24 11.92
CA THR A 19 39.69 -16.16 12.83
C THR A 19 38.66 -15.23 12.21
N VAL A 20 38.80 -14.86 10.95
CA VAL A 20 37.82 -14.02 10.24
C VAL A 20 36.49 -14.76 10.15
N LEU A 21 36.45 -16.01 9.69
CA LEU A 21 35.21 -16.78 9.57
C LEU A 21 34.54 -17.01 10.94
N GLU A 22 35.32 -17.27 11.99
CA GLU A 22 34.81 -17.45 13.35
C GLU A 22 34.26 -16.16 13.97
N SER A 23 34.71 -15.00 13.50
CA SER A 23 34.24 -13.69 13.97
C SER A 23 33.01 -13.13 13.22
N LEU A 24 32.54 -13.80 12.17
CA LEU A 24 31.37 -13.37 11.43
C LEU A 24 30.07 -13.57 12.25
N ASP A 25 29.22 -12.56 12.28
CA ASP A 25 27.87 -12.62 12.83
C ASP A 25 26.86 -13.20 11.80
N ALA A 26 27.29 -14.24 11.10
CA ALA A 26 26.51 -14.99 10.14
C ALA A 26 26.86 -16.48 10.24
N ALA A 27 25.90 -17.35 10.05
CA ALA A 27 26.15 -18.79 9.99
C ALA A 27 26.86 -19.12 8.68
N VAL A 28 28.04 -19.71 8.77
CA VAL A 28 28.79 -20.23 7.63
C VAL A 28 28.96 -21.72 7.80
N SER A 29 28.48 -22.49 6.82
CA SER A 29 28.61 -23.95 6.81
C SER A 29 28.96 -24.45 5.42
N VAL A 30 29.71 -25.55 5.38
CA VAL A 30 30.07 -26.27 4.17
C VAL A 30 29.72 -27.73 4.37
N VAL A 31 28.93 -28.29 3.45
CA VAL A 31 28.49 -29.68 3.50
C VAL A 31 28.90 -30.40 2.21
N SER A 32 29.37 -31.64 2.33
CA SER A 32 29.69 -32.52 1.20
C SER A 32 28.39 -32.89 0.47
N LEU A 33 28.38 -32.80 -0.85
CA LEU A 33 27.24 -33.23 -1.66
C LEU A 33 27.13 -34.75 -1.81
N GLU A 34 28.22 -35.49 -1.50
CA GLU A 34 28.24 -36.95 -1.63
C GLU A 34 27.86 -37.64 -0.32
N THR A 35 28.35 -37.11 0.81
CA THR A 35 28.21 -37.79 2.11
C THR A 35 27.26 -37.07 3.07
N ASP A 36 26.75 -35.89 2.70
CA ASP A 36 25.94 -35.01 3.56
C ASP A 36 26.64 -34.64 4.88
N GLU A 37 27.95 -34.85 4.96
CA GLU A 37 28.75 -34.52 6.14
C GLU A 37 29.08 -33.05 6.20
N LEU A 38 29.05 -32.48 7.43
CA LEU A 38 29.46 -31.11 7.71
C LEU A 38 30.99 -31.02 7.64
N LEU A 39 31.53 -30.42 6.60
CA LEU A 39 32.97 -30.26 6.38
C LEU A 39 33.55 -29.07 7.13
N PHE A 40 32.75 -28.01 7.27
CA PHE A 40 33.11 -26.79 8.00
C PHE A 40 31.87 -26.14 8.59
N ALA A 41 32.03 -25.54 9.76
CA ALA A 41 31.07 -24.66 10.37
C ALA A 41 31.80 -23.61 11.22
N ASN A 42 31.39 -22.33 11.13
CA ASN A 42 31.92 -21.30 12.00
C ASN A 42 31.25 -21.33 13.40
N ARG A 43 31.74 -20.48 14.31
CA ARG A 43 31.19 -20.38 15.67
C ARG A 43 29.72 -20.09 15.70
N PHE A 44 29.25 -19.10 14.91
CA PHE A 44 27.86 -18.68 14.86
C PHE A 44 26.92 -19.83 14.40
N TYR A 45 27.35 -20.61 13.41
CA TYR A 45 26.59 -21.78 13.00
C TYR A 45 26.49 -22.81 14.14
N ARG A 46 27.62 -23.15 14.76
CA ARG A 46 27.66 -24.17 15.84
C ARG A 46 26.79 -23.77 17.05
N GLU A 47 26.78 -22.48 17.41
CA GLU A 47 26.00 -21.95 18.53
C GLU A 47 24.49 -21.98 18.26
N ASN A 48 24.04 -21.79 17.01
CA ASN A 48 22.63 -21.71 16.66
C ASN A 48 22.05 -23.02 16.10
N PHE A 49 22.85 -23.84 15.43
CA PHE A 49 22.39 -25.03 14.71
C PHE A 49 23.07 -26.35 15.15
N GLY A 50 24.04 -26.27 16.03
CA GLY A 50 24.79 -27.46 16.50
C GLY A 50 25.95 -27.83 15.59
N ASN A 51 26.49 -29.07 15.82
CA ASN A 51 27.70 -29.54 15.16
C ASN A 51 27.40 -30.59 14.04
N ASP A 52 26.19 -30.63 13.55
CA ASP A 52 25.79 -31.54 12.47
C ASP A 52 25.30 -30.74 11.23
N SER A 53 25.02 -31.46 10.14
CA SER A 53 24.56 -30.86 8.89
C SER A 53 23.07 -30.50 8.87
N LYS A 54 22.29 -30.84 9.91
CA LYS A 54 20.83 -30.59 9.94
C LYS A 54 20.48 -29.12 9.80
N GLY A 55 21.21 -28.25 10.51
CA GLY A 55 21.00 -26.80 10.40
C GLY A 55 21.28 -26.26 9.01
N HIS A 56 22.25 -26.81 8.29
CA HIS A 56 22.52 -26.48 6.91
C HIS A 56 21.31 -26.80 6.00
N PHE A 57 20.73 -27.99 6.14
CA PHE A 57 19.55 -28.38 5.36
C PHE A 57 18.29 -27.63 5.75
N GLN A 58 18.10 -27.29 7.04
CA GLN A 58 17.00 -26.42 7.47
C GLN A 58 17.06 -25.03 6.82
N LEU A 59 18.25 -24.44 6.76
CA LEU A 59 18.47 -23.16 6.08
C LEU A 59 18.38 -23.26 4.56
N ALA A 60 18.71 -24.44 4.00
CA ALA A 60 18.64 -24.67 2.57
C ALA A 60 17.20 -24.92 2.06
N HIS A 61 16.18 -24.99 2.92
CA HIS A 61 14.77 -25.24 2.57
C HIS A 61 14.56 -26.47 1.67
N GLN A 62 15.26 -27.57 1.99
CA GLN A 62 15.35 -28.71 1.09
C GLN A 62 14.52 -29.92 1.53
N ASP A 63 13.24 -29.71 1.82
CA ASP A 63 12.34 -30.88 1.97
C ASP A 63 12.04 -31.61 0.64
N ASN A 64 12.35 -31.02 -0.53
CA ASN A 64 12.02 -31.62 -1.84
C ASN A 64 13.18 -31.58 -2.87
N GLN A 65 14.36 -31.08 -2.54
CA GLN A 65 15.47 -30.92 -3.51
C GLN A 65 16.67 -31.85 -3.29
N ILE A 66 16.67 -32.71 -2.30
CA ILE A 66 17.76 -33.68 -2.08
C ILE A 66 17.93 -34.57 -3.34
N ALA A 67 16.83 -34.99 -3.96
CA ALA A 67 16.88 -35.75 -5.23
C ALA A 67 17.41 -34.89 -6.39
N THR A 68 17.12 -33.60 -6.41
CA THR A 68 17.59 -32.67 -7.45
C THR A 68 19.07 -32.33 -7.28
N LEU A 69 19.55 -32.21 -6.05
CA LEU A 69 20.97 -31.97 -5.76
C LEU A 69 21.83 -33.19 -6.09
N HIS A 70 21.36 -34.40 -5.80
CA HIS A 70 22.04 -35.65 -6.22
C HIS A 70 22.13 -35.77 -7.75
N ASN A 71 21.07 -35.36 -8.46
CA ASN A 71 21.08 -35.33 -9.93
C ASN A 71 22.02 -34.23 -10.45
N ILE A 72 21.98 -33.05 -9.87
CA ILE A 72 22.89 -31.93 -10.20
C ILE A 72 24.34 -32.29 -9.86
N ALA A 73 24.58 -32.99 -8.74
CA ALA A 73 25.90 -33.45 -8.36
C ALA A 73 26.45 -34.52 -9.33
N GLN A 74 25.59 -35.44 -9.82
CA GLN A 74 25.94 -36.40 -10.87
C GLN A 74 26.25 -35.72 -12.21
N ASP A 75 25.38 -34.82 -12.66
CA ASP A 75 25.62 -34.02 -13.87
C ASP A 75 26.90 -33.17 -13.78
N LEU A 76 27.17 -32.56 -12.60
CA LEU A 76 28.38 -31.78 -12.36
C LEU A 76 29.64 -32.65 -12.21
N GLN A 77 29.57 -33.87 -11.70
CA GLN A 77 30.73 -34.78 -11.66
C GLN A 77 31.21 -35.20 -13.07
N ASP A 78 30.30 -35.36 -14.01
CA ASP A 78 30.67 -35.59 -15.42
C ASP A 78 31.36 -34.36 -16.04
N TYR A 79 30.94 -33.12 -15.65
CA TYR A 79 31.62 -31.89 -16.06
C TYR A 79 32.97 -31.66 -15.39
N ILE A 80 33.18 -32.12 -14.15
CA ILE A 80 34.48 -32.02 -13.43
C ILE A 80 35.58 -32.78 -14.15
N ARG A 81 35.22 -33.89 -14.81
CA ARG A 81 36.15 -34.73 -15.61
C ARG A 81 36.71 -34.00 -16.81
N ASP A 82 35.96 -33.02 -17.36
CA ASP A 82 36.33 -32.27 -18.57
C ASP A 82 36.83 -30.83 -18.27
N GLY A 83 36.97 -30.45 -17.01
CA GLY A 83 37.38 -29.11 -16.57
C GLY A 83 36.17 -28.19 -16.36
N ILE A 84 35.91 -27.80 -15.11
CA ILE A 84 34.77 -26.95 -14.73
C ILE A 84 34.85 -25.60 -15.44
N PRO A 85 33.83 -25.18 -16.22
CA PRO A 85 33.77 -23.81 -16.68
C PRO A 85 33.73 -22.87 -15.49
N THR A 86 34.66 -21.95 -15.41
CA THR A 86 34.77 -20.93 -14.33
C THR A 86 33.47 -20.12 -14.16
N SER A 87 32.64 -20.04 -15.17
CA SER A 87 31.33 -19.39 -15.14
C SER A 87 30.34 -20.03 -14.14
N PHE A 88 30.42 -21.33 -13.86
CA PHE A 88 29.55 -22.01 -12.88
C PHE A 88 29.91 -21.69 -11.43
N LEU A 89 31.18 -21.41 -11.16
CA LEU A 89 31.69 -21.04 -9.83
C LEU A 89 31.34 -19.59 -9.44
N TYR A 90 30.98 -18.76 -10.42
CA TYR A 90 30.69 -17.34 -10.24
C TYR A 90 29.23 -16.98 -10.51
N GLN A 91 28.32 -17.97 -10.64
CA GLN A 91 26.91 -17.67 -10.75
C GLN A 91 26.47 -16.93 -9.47
N GLU A 92 26.02 -15.70 -9.60
CA GLU A 92 25.46 -14.94 -8.49
C GLU A 92 24.30 -15.75 -7.91
N SER A 93 24.48 -16.24 -6.67
CA SER A 93 23.39 -16.87 -5.95
C SER A 93 22.39 -15.78 -5.58
N GLU A 94 21.17 -15.89 -6.03
CA GLU A 94 20.06 -15.11 -5.48
C GLU A 94 20.02 -15.32 -3.96
N SER A 95 19.86 -14.24 -3.21
CA SER A 95 19.65 -14.33 -1.77
C SER A 95 18.18 -14.72 -1.53
N GLU A 96 17.96 -15.69 -0.67
CA GLU A 96 16.63 -16.18 -0.30
C GLU A 96 16.38 -15.89 1.18
N GLU A 97 15.21 -15.36 1.52
CA GLU A 97 14.81 -15.17 2.90
C GLU A 97 14.07 -16.41 3.41
N VAL A 98 14.60 -17.02 4.46
CA VAL A 98 14.09 -18.28 5.01
C VAL A 98 13.64 -18.06 6.45
N GLN A 99 12.42 -18.48 6.77
CA GLN A 99 11.92 -18.55 8.14
C GLN A 99 12.13 -19.96 8.70
N LEU A 100 12.76 -20.07 9.88
CA LEU A 100 12.91 -21.36 10.53
C LEU A 100 11.58 -21.86 11.09
N THR A 101 11.29 -23.14 10.83
CA THR A 101 10.06 -23.82 11.28
C THR A 101 10.23 -24.53 12.62
N ASP A 102 11.36 -24.34 13.32
CA ASP A 102 11.71 -24.98 14.58
C ASP A 102 11.04 -24.37 15.83
N GLY A 103 10.14 -23.40 15.64
CA GLY A 103 9.48 -22.67 16.72
C GLY A 103 10.27 -21.45 17.23
N SER A 104 11.46 -21.17 16.73
CA SER A 104 12.26 -19.99 17.09
C SER A 104 11.77 -18.72 16.43
N ASN A 105 10.97 -18.84 15.37
CA ASN A 105 10.46 -17.73 14.54
C ASN A 105 11.55 -16.82 13.97
N LYS A 106 12.77 -17.32 13.80
CA LYS A 106 13.90 -16.57 13.27
C LYS A 106 13.88 -16.53 11.76
N TRP A 107 14.30 -15.40 11.19
CA TRP A 107 14.46 -15.17 9.76
C TRP A 107 15.94 -15.08 9.38
N PHE A 108 16.32 -15.77 8.32
CA PHE A 108 17.67 -15.74 7.79
C PHE A 108 17.68 -15.35 6.32
N GLU A 109 18.60 -14.47 5.92
CA GLU A 109 18.97 -14.26 4.52
C GLU A 109 20.03 -15.27 4.16
N VAL A 110 19.71 -16.18 3.25
CA VAL A 110 20.55 -17.34 2.91
C VAL A 110 21.13 -17.18 1.51
N ARG A 111 22.44 -17.37 1.39
CA ARG A 111 23.17 -17.43 0.12
C ARG A 111 23.85 -18.76 0.00
N ARG A 112 23.71 -19.42 -1.14
CA ARG A 112 24.26 -20.75 -1.40
C ARG A 112 25.18 -20.72 -2.59
N ARG A 113 26.32 -21.44 -2.50
CA ARG A 113 27.25 -21.63 -3.62
C ARG A 113 27.81 -23.03 -3.60
N PHE A 114 28.09 -23.58 -4.79
CA PHE A 114 28.88 -24.80 -4.91
C PHE A 114 30.35 -24.44 -5.06
N ILE A 115 31.20 -25.10 -4.27
CA ILE A 115 32.63 -24.88 -4.27
C ILE A 115 33.37 -26.22 -4.39
N PRO A 116 34.54 -26.27 -5.10
CA PRO A 116 35.41 -27.42 -5.02
C PRO A 116 36.08 -27.45 -3.62
N TRP A 117 35.98 -28.59 -2.97
CA TRP A 117 36.63 -28.77 -1.66
C TRP A 117 38.06 -29.29 -1.81
N VAL A 118 38.82 -29.34 -0.69
CA VAL A 118 40.27 -29.67 -0.66
C VAL A 118 40.58 -31.07 -1.20
N ASP A 119 39.63 -31.98 -1.13
CA ASP A 119 39.72 -33.37 -1.62
C ASP A 119 39.32 -33.52 -3.12
N GLY A 120 38.92 -32.41 -3.75
CA GLY A 120 38.49 -32.38 -5.16
C GLY A 120 37.02 -32.69 -5.37
N HIS A 121 36.24 -33.00 -4.33
CA HIS A 121 34.81 -33.19 -4.39
C HIS A 121 34.04 -31.88 -4.31
N LEU A 122 32.83 -31.83 -4.81
CA LEU A 122 31.97 -30.66 -4.68
C LEU A 122 31.34 -30.57 -3.30
N ALA A 123 31.33 -29.37 -2.74
CA ALA A 123 30.65 -29.06 -1.49
C ALA A 123 29.73 -27.86 -1.67
N GLN A 124 28.67 -27.80 -0.87
CA GLN A 124 27.79 -26.65 -0.80
C GLN A 124 28.24 -25.72 0.34
N LEU A 125 28.60 -24.51 0.00
CA LEU A 125 28.79 -23.41 0.94
C LEU A 125 27.47 -22.70 1.14
N LEU A 126 27.08 -22.50 2.40
CA LEU A 126 25.93 -21.74 2.82
C LEU A 126 26.37 -20.62 3.76
N ILE A 127 25.88 -19.41 3.51
CA ILE A 127 26.04 -18.25 4.39
C ILE A 127 24.62 -17.77 4.74
N ALA A 128 24.29 -17.74 6.02
CA ALA A 128 23.00 -17.28 6.50
C ALA A 128 23.16 -16.16 7.54
N THR A 129 22.60 -15.01 7.23
CA THR A 129 22.60 -13.83 8.11
C THR A 129 21.27 -13.74 8.83
N ASP A 130 21.27 -13.60 10.15
CA ASP A 130 20.05 -13.39 10.93
C ASP A 130 19.48 -11.99 10.63
N ILE A 131 18.29 -11.96 10.03
CA ILE A 131 17.54 -10.75 9.67
C ILE A 131 16.27 -10.57 10.52
N THR A 132 16.15 -11.32 11.61
CA THR A 132 14.94 -11.30 12.46
C THR A 132 14.64 -9.91 12.97
N ALA A 133 15.63 -9.21 13.51
CA ALA A 133 15.45 -7.84 14.01
C ALA A 133 15.02 -6.86 12.91
N ARG A 134 15.50 -7.04 11.67
CA ARG A 134 15.09 -6.25 10.51
C ARG A 134 13.62 -6.51 10.17
N LYS A 135 13.20 -7.79 10.11
CA LYS A 135 11.81 -8.18 9.85
C LYS A 135 10.85 -7.65 10.92
N GLU A 136 11.22 -7.78 12.20
CA GLU A 136 10.43 -7.24 13.30
C GLU A 136 10.28 -5.71 13.23
N ALA A 137 11.34 -5.01 12.84
CA ALA A 137 11.29 -3.56 12.65
C ALA A 137 10.40 -3.17 11.46
N ASP A 138 10.50 -3.88 10.35
CA ASP A 138 9.67 -3.66 9.16
C ASP A 138 8.19 -3.91 9.46
N ASP A 139 7.86 -5.00 10.17
CA ASP A 139 6.50 -5.33 10.61
C ASP A 139 5.93 -4.25 11.56
N LEU A 140 6.75 -3.75 12.49
CA LEU A 140 6.34 -2.68 13.40
C LEU A 140 6.03 -1.38 12.65
N VAL A 141 6.88 -1.02 11.68
CA VAL A 141 6.65 0.17 10.82
C VAL A 141 5.36 0.00 10.03
N GLN A 142 5.12 -1.17 9.45
CA GLN A 142 3.88 -1.47 8.73
C GLN A 142 2.64 -1.34 9.63
N GLN A 143 2.69 -1.92 10.84
CA GLN A 143 1.59 -1.81 11.80
C GLN A 143 1.32 -0.35 12.23
N GLN A 144 2.37 0.44 12.43
CA GLN A 144 2.22 1.87 12.76
C GLN A 144 1.57 2.64 11.61
N GLN A 145 1.97 2.34 10.36
CA GLN A 145 1.40 2.97 9.18
C GLN A 145 -0.09 2.64 9.02
N GLU A 146 -0.49 1.38 9.22
CA GLU A 146 -1.89 0.95 9.21
C GLU A 146 -2.72 1.65 10.30
N ARG A 147 -2.19 1.75 11.52
CA ARG A 147 -2.82 2.51 12.60
C ARG A 147 -3.01 3.98 12.26
N MET A 148 -2.00 4.60 11.67
CA MET A 148 -2.06 6.01 11.28
C MET A 148 -3.11 6.24 10.19
N GLN A 149 -3.18 5.37 9.18
CA GLN A 149 -4.20 5.41 8.13
C GLN A 149 -5.61 5.26 8.72
N PHE A 150 -5.82 4.31 9.63
CA PHE A 150 -7.11 4.10 10.30
C PHE A 150 -7.53 5.33 11.12
N THR A 151 -6.60 5.88 11.90
CA THR A 151 -6.86 7.10 12.70
C THR A 151 -7.19 8.29 11.80
N SER A 152 -6.50 8.46 10.67
CA SER A 152 -6.81 9.51 9.69
C SER A 152 -8.23 9.39 9.12
N ARG A 153 -8.68 8.16 8.79
CA ARG A 153 -10.06 7.91 8.34
C ARG A 153 -11.08 8.30 9.41
N LEU A 154 -10.84 7.91 10.67
CA LEU A 154 -11.71 8.26 11.79
C LEU A 154 -11.76 9.77 12.01
N THR A 155 -10.64 10.47 11.86
CA THR A 155 -10.59 11.92 12.00
C THR A 155 -11.37 12.62 10.90
N THR A 156 -11.11 12.26 9.63
CA THR A 156 -11.86 12.80 8.49
C THR A 156 -13.36 12.57 8.68
N MET A 157 -13.75 11.40 9.17
CA MET A 157 -15.14 11.09 9.47
C MET A 157 -15.68 11.87 10.68
N GLY A 158 -14.86 12.07 11.73
CA GLY A 158 -15.21 12.87 12.89
C GLY A 158 -15.53 14.32 12.51
N GLU A 159 -14.74 14.91 11.64
CA GLU A 159 -14.98 16.25 11.09
C GLU A 159 -16.28 16.31 10.26
N MET A 160 -16.61 15.22 9.52
CA MET A 160 -17.85 15.10 8.76
C MET A 160 -19.06 14.64 9.60
N ALA A 161 -18.85 14.19 10.85
CA ALA A 161 -19.90 13.56 11.65
C ALA A 161 -21.14 14.44 11.82
N SER A 162 -20.96 15.75 11.98
CA SER A 162 -22.10 16.67 12.13
C SER A 162 -22.93 16.79 10.85
N SER A 163 -22.30 16.81 9.67
CA SER A 163 -23.03 16.85 8.38
C SER A 163 -23.67 15.51 8.06
N LEU A 164 -22.96 14.40 8.31
CA LEU A 164 -23.48 13.06 8.12
C LEU A 164 -24.68 12.77 9.04
N ALA A 165 -24.62 13.17 10.33
CA ALA A 165 -25.74 13.02 11.25
C ALA A 165 -26.97 13.84 10.79
N HIS A 166 -26.74 15.06 10.28
CA HIS A 166 -27.82 15.88 9.76
C HIS A 166 -28.48 15.25 8.52
N GLU A 167 -27.68 14.73 7.60
CA GLU A 167 -28.17 14.09 6.37
C GLU A 167 -28.79 12.72 6.59
N LEU A 168 -28.34 11.97 7.59
CA LEU A 168 -29.04 10.74 8.02
C LEU A 168 -30.38 11.06 8.67
N ASN A 169 -30.43 12.12 9.48
CA ASN A 169 -31.67 12.54 10.14
C ASN A 169 -32.73 13.07 9.16
N GLN A 170 -32.31 13.68 8.02
CA GLN A 170 -33.26 14.16 7.02
C GLN A 170 -34.12 13.04 6.41
N PRO A 171 -33.56 11.98 5.75
CA PRO A 171 -34.36 10.89 5.20
C PRO A 171 -35.15 10.14 6.29
N LEU A 172 -34.58 9.96 7.49
CA LEU A 172 -35.29 9.33 8.60
C LEU A 172 -36.49 10.15 9.06
N SER A 173 -36.34 11.47 9.16
CA SER A 173 -37.47 12.36 9.48
C SER A 173 -38.51 12.37 8.37
N ALA A 174 -38.10 12.32 7.09
CA ALA A 174 -39.01 12.22 5.96
C ALA A 174 -39.79 10.91 5.98
N ILE A 175 -39.10 9.78 6.23
CA ILE A 175 -39.75 8.46 6.40
C ILE A 175 -40.79 8.51 7.53
N SER A 176 -40.40 9.03 8.70
CA SER A 176 -41.29 9.15 9.84
C SER A 176 -42.54 10.00 9.50
N ASN A 177 -42.33 11.14 8.81
CA ASN A 177 -43.46 12.01 8.41
C ASN A 177 -44.38 11.35 7.39
N TYR A 178 -43.84 10.63 6.39
CA TYR A 178 -44.66 9.87 5.46
C TYR A 178 -45.43 8.74 6.14
N CYS A 179 -44.78 7.96 6.99
CA CYS A 179 -45.41 6.88 7.73
C CYS A 179 -46.54 7.40 8.68
N ASN A 180 -46.24 8.47 9.44
CA ASN A 180 -47.23 9.11 10.31
C ASN A 180 -48.41 9.69 9.52
N GLY A 181 -48.16 10.31 8.37
CA GLY A 181 -49.20 10.82 7.51
C GLY A 181 -50.09 9.73 6.94
N VAL A 182 -49.52 8.58 6.58
CA VAL A 182 -50.23 7.37 6.14
C VAL A 182 -51.08 6.80 7.31
N ALA A 183 -50.48 6.61 8.48
CA ALA A 183 -51.16 6.09 9.66
C ALA A 183 -52.39 6.95 10.00
N LYS A 184 -52.24 8.27 10.05
CA LYS A 184 -53.34 9.19 10.36
C LYS A 184 -54.47 9.14 9.34
N ARG A 185 -54.19 8.87 8.04
CA ARG A 185 -55.23 8.73 7.00
C ARG A 185 -55.92 7.38 7.02
N LEU A 186 -55.28 6.34 7.51
CA LEU A 186 -55.83 4.99 7.69
C LEU A 186 -56.78 4.89 8.88
N GLU A 187 -56.62 5.74 9.91
CA GLU A 187 -57.43 5.73 11.14
C GLU A 187 -58.93 6.05 10.90
N GLY A 188 -59.38 6.38 9.68
CA GLY A 188 -60.74 6.81 9.46
C GLY A 188 -61.51 6.22 8.28
N ASN A 189 -60.88 5.66 7.23
CA ASN A 189 -61.60 5.20 6.03
C ASN A 189 -60.75 4.35 5.10
N LEU A 190 -61.31 3.26 4.59
CA LEU A 190 -60.75 2.41 3.50
C LEU A 190 -61.36 2.76 2.13
N ASP A 191 -61.39 4.03 1.77
CA ASP A 191 -61.86 4.48 0.45
C ASP A 191 -60.77 4.20 -0.63
N PRO A 192 -61.14 3.68 -1.81
CA PRO A 192 -60.23 3.49 -2.94
C PRO A 192 -59.44 4.76 -3.34
N ALA A 193 -60.05 5.95 -3.14
CA ALA A 193 -59.36 7.23 -3.36
C ALA A 193 -58.18 7.46 -2.46
N ILE A 194 -58.29 6.99 -1.16
CA ILE A 194 -57.21 7.09 -0.15
C ILE A 194 -56.05 6.17 -0.49
N THR A 195 -56.32 4.98 -1.03
CA THR A 195 -55.26 4.05 -1.48
C THR A 195 -54.40 4.68 -2.57
N LYS A 196 -54.96 5.48 -3.46
CA LYS A 196 -54.26 6.17 -4.53
C LYS A 196 -53.30 7.27 -4.03
N GLU A 197 -53.55 7.83 -2.86
CA GLU A 197 -52.64 8.80 -2.21
C GLU A 197 -51.63 8.12 -1.27
N ILE A 198 -51.93 6.97 -0.70
CA ILE A 198 -51.07 6.25 0.24
C ILE A 198 -49.89 5.61 -0.47
N LEU A 199 -50.09 4.98 -1.63
CA LEU A 199 -49.03 4.32 -2.38
C LEU A 199 -47.85 5.24 -2.72
N PRO A 200 -48.07 6.49 -3.23
CA PRO A 200 -46.97 7.43 -3.48
C PRO A 200 -46.23 7.87 -2.20
N ALA A 201 -46.92 8.00 -1.07
CA ALA A 201 -46.32 8.35 0.21
C ALA A 201 -45.41 7.23 0.74
N LEU A 202 -45.86 5.98 0.63
CA LEU A 202 -45.03 4.82 0.97
C LEU A 202 -43.83 4.64 0.04
N ALA A 203 -44.02 4.90 -1.27
CA ALA A 203 -42.94 4.86 -2.24
C ALA A 203 -41.83 5.88 -1.87
N LYS A 204 -42.24 7.14 -1.55
CA LYS A 204 -41.30 8.17 -1.08
C LYS A 204 -40.61 7.80 0.25
N ALA A 205 -41.30 7.18 1.19
CA ALA A 205 -40.71 6.70 2.44
C ALA A 205 -39.66 5.61 2.14
N SER A 206 -39.97 4.66 1.26
CA SER A 206 -39.05 3.61 0.82
C SER A 206 -37.80 4.18 0.14
N GLU A 207 -37.96 5.19 -0.74
CA GLU A 207 -36.87 5.89 -1.40
C GLU A 207 -35.94 6.56 -0.38
N GLN A 208 -36.49 7.26 0.61
CA GLN A 208 -35.68 7.89 1.69
C GLN A 208 -34.98 6.86 2.58
N ALA A 209 -35.61 5.70 2.86
CA ALA A 209 -34.97 4.59 3.57
C ALA A 209 -33.79 4.04 2.78
N HIS A 210 -33.96 3.86 1.47
CA HIS A 210 -32.89 3.41 0.58
C HIS A 210 -31.72 4.40 0.55
N ARG A 211 -32.00 5.70 0.44
CA ARG A 211 -30.99 6.77 0.50
C ARG A 211 -30.22 6.73 1.80
N ALA A 212 -30.89 6.62 2.95
CA ALA A 212 -30.22 6.49 4.25
C ALA A 212 -29.33 5.23 4.32
N GLY A 213 -29.82 4.10 3.80
CA GLY A 213 -29.04 2.85 3.71
C GLY A 213 -27.77 3.00 2.87
N THR A 214 -27.84 3.70 1.74
CA THR A 214 -26.69 3.98 0.87
C THR A 214 -25.64 4.84 1.57
N ILE A 215 -26.07 5.88 2.30
CA ILE A 215 -25.16 6.73 3.10
C ILE A 215 -24.46 5.88 4.16
N ILE A 216 -25.19 5.04 4.90
CA ILE A 216 -24.62 4.15 5.93
C ILE A 216 -23.60 3.17 5.30
N GLN A 217 -23.89 2.59 4.13
CA GLN A 217 -22.97 1.68 3.45
C GLN A 217 -21.67 2.38 3.03
N ARG A 218 -21.75 3.61 2.48
CA ARG A 218 -20.57 4.40 2.12
C ARG A 218 -19.70 4.70 3.34
N ILE A 219 -20.32 5.13 4.45
CA ILE A 219 -19.64 5.37 5.72
C ILE A 219 -18.96 4.09 6.23
N ARG A 220 -19.66 2.96 6.23
CA ARG A 220 -19.13 1.68 6.70
C ARG A 220 -17.96 1.20 5.83
N GLY A 221 -18.06 1.36 4.50
CA GLY A 221 -16.97 1.04 3.57
C GLY A 221 -15.72 1.88 3.82
N PHE A 222 -15.90 3.16 4.12
CA PHE A 222 -14.81 4.08 4.40
C PHE A 222 -14.10 3.81 5.74
N VAL A 223 -14.85 3.43 6.78
CA VAL A 223 -14.33 3.22 8.15
C VAL A 223 -13.80 1.80 8.37
N LYS A 224 -14.25 0.83 7.56
CA LYS A 224 -13.85 -0.57 7.75
C LYS A 224 -12.33 -0.71 7.70
N ARG A 225 -11.73 -1.20 8.79
CA ARG A 225 -10.34 -1.67 8.81
C ARG A 225 -10.26 -2.89 7.90
N SER A 226 -9.64 -2.76 6.75
CA SER A 226 -9.29 -3.87 5.86
C SER A 226 -7.77 -3.88 5.71
N GLU A 227 -7.20 -5.06 5.69
CA GLU A 227 -5.83 -5.21 5.20
C GLU A 227 -5.76 -4.61 3.79
N PRO A 228 -4.69 -3.87 3.45
CA PRO A 228 -4.54 -3.31 2.11
C PRO A 228 -4.64 -4.43 1.07
N GLN A 229 -5.68 -4.38 0.25
CA GLN A 229 -5.91 -5.39 -0.79
C GLN A 229 -6.04 -4.72 -2.14
N ARG A 230 -5.02 -4.89 -2.96
CA ARG A 230 -5.11 -4.49 -4.36
C ARG A 230 -6.02 -5.46 -5.11
N LYS A 231 -6.98 -4.92 -5.82
CA LYS A 231 -7.91 -5.67 -6.67
C LYS A 231 -8.27 -4.86 -7.90
N ALA A 232 -8.78 -5.54 -8.91
CA ALA A 232 -9.35 -4.90 -10.08
C ALA A 232 -10.51 -3.98 -9.66
N ALA A 233 -10.40 -2.68 -9.92
CA ALA A 233 -11.36 -1.67 -9.50
C ALA A 233 -11.68 -0.67 -10.63
N CYS A 234 -12.92 -0.20 -10.65
CA CYS A 234 -13.38 0.83 -11.54
C CYS A 234 -13.20 2.21 -10.90
N ILE A 235 -12.37 3.05 -11.48
CA ILE A 235 -12.08 4.38 -10.92
C ILE A 235 -13.30 5.29 -10.90
N THR A 236 -14.19 5.14 -11.87
CA THR A 236 -15.45 5.90 -11.94
C THR A 236 -16.32 5.66 -10.70
N GLU A 237 -16.41 4.42 -10.22
CA GLU A 237 -17.16 4.08 -9.01
C GLU A 237 -16.52 4.72 -7.77
N ILE A 238 -15.19 4.65 -7.66
CA ILE A 238 -14.44 5.24 -6.53
C ILE A 238 -14.64 6.76 -6.49
N ILE A 239 -14.55 7.45 -7.63
CA ILE A 239 -14.77 8.89 -7.71
C ILE A 239 -16.22 9.25 -7.35
N ASN A 240 -17.21 8.51 -7.87
CA ASN A 240 -18.61 8.75 -7.56
C ASN A 240 -18.92 8.55 -6.07
N ASP A 241 -18.33 7.54 -5.45
CA ASP A 241 -18.46 7.32 -4.02
C ASP A 241 -17.80 8.44 -3.19
N ALA A 242 -16.61 8.91 -3.60
CA ALA A 242 -15.93 10.02 -2.96
C ALA A 242 -16.73 11.32 -3.06
N VAL A 243 -17.20 11.65 -4.27
CA VAL A 243 -18.05 12.82 -4.50
C VAL A 243 -19.32 12.73 -3.65
N GLY A 244 -19.99 11.58 -3.63
CA GLY A 244 -21.20 11.39 -2.83
C GLY A 244 -20.99 11.51 -1.31
N LEU A 245 -19.80 11.23 -0.79
CA LEU A 245 -19.46 11.45 0.62
C LEU A 245 -19.26 12.94 0.93
N VAL A 246 -18.64 13.69 0.00
CA VAL A 246 -18.22 15.08 0.24
C VAL A 246 -19.29 16.07 -0.23
N GLU A 247 -20.18 15.70 -1.16
CA GLU A 247 -21.27 16.52 -1.69
C GLU A 247 -22.21 17.03 -0.59
N ILE A 248 -22.40 16.22 0.45
CA ILE A 248 -23.16 16.56 1.67
C ILE A 248 -22.61 17.84 2.31
N GLU A 249 -21.28 17.89 2.49
CA GLU A 249 -20.60 19.03 3.08
C GLU A 249 -20.58 20.23 2.13
N ALA A 250 -20.37 19.98 0.83
CA ALA A 250 -20.43 21.01 -0.20
C ALA A 250 -21.76 21.75 -0.19
N HIS A 251 -22.89 21.01 -0.21
CA HIS A 251 -24.23 21.60 -0.14
C HIS A 251 -24.47 22.42 1.13
N ARG A 252 -24.03 21.90 2.30
CA ARG A 252 -24.13 22.62 3.57
C ARG A 252 -23.45 23.98 3.50
N HIS A 253 -22.32 24.05 2.83
CA HIS A 253 -21.51 25.27 2.69
C HIS A 253 -21.85 26.08 1.43
N ARG A 254 -22.90 25.70 0.68
CA ARG A 254 -23.33 26.35 -0.57
C ARG A 254 -22.26 26.35 -1.64
N LEU A 255 -21.52 25.25 -1.74
CA LEU A 255 -20.50 24.98 -2.74
C LEU A 255 -20.98 23.88 -3.68
N SER A 256 -20.39 23.79 -4.86
CA SER A 256 -20.71 22.76 -5.85
C SER A 256 -19.47 21.96 -6.22
N ILE A 257 -19.69 20.69 -6.56
CA ILE A 257 -18.67 19.79 -7.10
C ILE A 257 -19.11 19.38 -8.50
N THR A 258 -18.20 19.37 -9.45
CA THR A 258 -18.41 18.87 -10.80
C THR A 258 -17.43 17.74 -11.10
N SER A 259 -17.91 16.68 -11.75
CA SER A 259 -17.09 15.54 -12.15
C SER A 259 -17.08 15.40 -13.66
N GLU A 260 -15.90 15.30 -14.26
CA GLU A 260 -15.68 15.00 -15.67
C GLU A 260 -14.77 13.79 -15.78
N ILE A 261 -15.36 12.64 -16.02
CA ILE A 261 -14.66 11.36 -16.11
C ILE A 261 -14.70 10.91 -17.55
N ALA A 262 -13.52 10.60 -18.12
CA ALA A 262 -13.44 10.11 -19.49
C ALA A 262 -14.21 8.79 -19.65
N GLU A 263 -14.86 8.62 -20.79
CA GLU A 263 -15.50 7.36 -21.14
C GLU A 263 -14.46 6.26 -21.34
N ASN A 264 -14.80 5.03 -20.96
CA ASN A 264 -13.97 3.83 -21.18
C ASN A 264 -12.60 3.84 -20.49
N LEU A 265 -12.50 4.37 -19.25
CA LEU A 265 -11.31 4.18 -18.44
C LEU A 265 -11.08 2.69 -18.15
N PRO A 266 -9.84 2.19 -18.25
CA PRO A 266 -9.53 0.80 -17.94
C PRO A 266 -9.75 0.49 -16.46
N VAL A 267 -9.99 -0.78 -16.16
CA VAL A 267 -9.96 -1.29 -14.80
C VAL A 267 -8.50 -1.28 -14.33
N VAL A 268 -8.27 -0.80 -13.12
CA VAL A 268 -6.93 -0.62 -12.54
C VAL A 268 -6.78 -1.49 -11.31
N ILE A 269 -5.59 -2.06 -11.09
CA ILE A 269 -5.29 -2.86 -9.90
C ILE A 269 -4.84 -1.93 -8.77
N LEU A 270 -5.73 -1.71 -7.80
CA LEU A 270 -5.49 -0.81 -6.68
C LEU A 270 -6.36 -1.19 -5.46
N ASP A 271 -6.05 -0.62 -4.31
CA ASP A 271 -6.94 -0.70 -3.15
C ASP A 271 -8.01 0.40 -3.25
N PRO A 272 -9.28 0.05 -3.52
CA PRO A 272 -10.32 1.05 -3.75
C PRO A 272 -10.65 1.87 -2.50
N VAL A 273 -10.43 1.31 -1.29
CA VAL A 273 -10.70 2.03 -0.03
C VAL A 273 -9.63 3.08 0.22
N LEU A 274 -8.37 2.75 -0.04
CA LEU A 274 -7.26 3.68 0.10
C LEU A 274 -7.34 4.82 -0.93
N ILE A 275 -7.64 4.51 -2.18
CA ILE A 275 -7.80 5.55 -3.21
C ILE A 275 -9.04 6.42 -2.95
N LEU A 276 -10.16 5.83 -2.50
CA LEU A 276 -11.31 6.57 -2.02
C LEU A 276 -10.93 7.59 -0.94
N GLN A 277 -10.12 7.17 0.04
CA GLN A 277 -9.62 8.05 1.10
C GLN A 277 -8.81 9.23 0.54
N VAL A 278 -7.92 8.97 -0.42
CA VAL A 278 -7.14 10.04 -1.08
C VAL A 278 -8.06 11.04 -1.75
N VAL A 279 -9.01 10.57 -2.57
CA VAL A 279 -9.93 11.45 -3.31
C VAL A 279 -10.81 12.27 -2.35
N VAL A 280 -11.35 11.66 -1.29
CA VAL A 280 -12.13 12.36 -0.25
C VAL A 280 -11.31 13.46 0.42
N ASN A 281 -10.05 13.17 0.82
CA ASN A 281 -9.19 14.16 1.44
C ASN A 281 -8.87 15.34 0.51
N LEU A 282 -8.60 15.07 -0.77
CA LEU A 282 -8.31 16.13 -1.75
C LEU A 282 -9.56 17.00 -2.03
N LEU A 283 -10.73 16.37 -2.21
CA LEU A 283 -11.99 17.09 -2.38
C LEU A 283 -12.32 17.97 -1.17
N LYS A 284 -12.10 17.46 0.04
CA LYS A 284 -12.30 18.21 1.27
C LYS A 284 -11.38 19.44 1.35
N ASN A 285 -10.09 19.25 1.06
CA ASN A 285 -9.15 20.35 1.03
C ASN A 285 -9.52 21.41 -0.01
N ALA A 286 -9.99 20.98 -1.19
CA ALA A 286 -10.48 21.87 -2.22
C ALA A 286 -11.72 22.67 -1.80
N LEU A 287 -12.70 22.04 -1.14
CA LEU A 287 -13.87 22.74 -0.59
C LEU A 287 -13.48 23.72 0.50
N ASP A 288 -12.56 23.37 1.38
CA ASP A 288 -12.07 24.28 2.41
C ASP A 288 -11.38 25.51 1.81
N SER A 289 -10.55 25.32 0.78
CA SER A 289 -9.86 26.38 0.05
C SER A 289 -10.88 27.38 -0.54
N VAL A 290 -11.92 26.87 -1.21
CA VAL A 290 -13.00 27.73 -1.76
C VAL A 290 -13.80 28.39 -0.63
N ARG A 291 -14.10 27.66 0.44
CA ARG A 291 -14.82 28.20 1.60
C ARG A 291 -14.09 29.37 2.26
N GLU A 292 -12.77 29.32 2.35
CA GLU A 292 -11.94 30.38 2.91
C GLU A 292 -11.83 31.58 1.97
N ALA A 293 -11.77 31.34 0.66
CA ALA A 293 -11.64 32.40 -0.35
C ALA A 293 -12.92 33.19 -0.58
N TYR A 294 -14.09 32.57 -0.35
CA TYR A 294 -15.39 33.19 -0.65
C TYR A 294 -16.28 33.33 0.58
N PRO A 295 -16.82 34.53 0.88
CA PRO A 295 -17.76 34.74 1.97
C PRO A 295 -19.09 34.01 1.67
N LEU A 296 -19.83 33.69 2.73
CA LEU A 296 -21.07 32.86 2.62
C LEU A 296 -22.10 33.44 1.64
N SER A 297 -22.17 34.77 1.50
CA SER A 297 -23.09 35.48 0.60
C SER A 297 -22.82 35.24 -0.89
N SER A 298 -21.58 34.94 -1.27
CA SER A 298 -21.15 34.76 -2.66
C SER A 298 -20.76 33.33 -3.03
N ARG A 299 -20.86 32.38 -2.11
CA ARG A 299 -20.44 30.98 -2.35
C ARG A 299 -21.20 30.27 -3.45
N TRP A 300 -22.48 30.59 -3.69
CA TRP A 300 -23.23 30.04 -4.82
C TRP A 300 -22.68 30.47 -6.18
N SER A 301 -21.96 31.56 -6.25
CA SER A 301 -21.29 32.07 -7.44
C SER A 301 -19.79 31.73 -7.46
N ALA A 302 -19.29 31.01 -6.46
CA ALA A 302 -17.91 30.55 -6.41
C ALA A 302 -17.68 29.47 -7.49
N PRO A 303 -16.46 29.36 -8.03
CA PRO A 303 -16.11 28.25 -8.90
C PRO A 303 -16.39 26.91 -8.24
N ALA A 304 -16.98 25.98 -8.98
CA ALA A 304 -17.16 24.62 -8.51
C ALA A 304 -15.79 23.94 -8.29
N VAL A 305 -15.71 23.09 -7.25
CA VAL A 305 -14.59 22.15 -7.14
C VAL A 305 -14.76 21.13 -8.26
N LYS A 306 -13.73 20.97 -9.08
CA LYS A 306 -13.76 20.10 -10.26
C LYS A 306 -12.90 18.86 -10.02
N ILE A 307 -13.45 17.67 -10.24
CA ILE A 307 -12.68 16.43 -10.33
C ILE A 307 -12.72 15.89 -11.75
N THR A 308 -11.54 15.55 -12.29
CA THR A 308 -11.42 14.94 -13.62
C THR A 308 -10.65 13.62 -13.52
N ALA A 309 -10.97 12.69 -14.41
CA ALA A 309 -10.19 11.46 -14.57
C ALA A 309 -10.06 11.12 -16.05
N ASP A 310 -8.83 10.93 -16.49
CA ASP A 310 -8.48 10.58 -17.86
C ASP A 310 -7.21 9.73 -17.94
N LEU A 311 -6.82 9.32 -19.15
CA LEU A 311 -5.56 8.65 -19.41
C LEU A 311 -4.51 9.66 -19.87
N ASP A 312 -3.41 9.74 -19.16
CA ASP A 312 -2.24 10.46 -19.62
C ASP A 312 -1.42 9.57 -20.56
N THR A 313 -1.55 9.82 -21.85
CA THR A 313 -0.83 9.13 -22.92
C THR A 313 0.46 9.85 -23.35
N SER A 314 0.78 10.98 -22.72
CA SER A 314 2.03 11.71 -22.96
C SER A 314 3.23 11.00 -22.33
N ILE A 315 2.97 10.09 -21.39
CA ILE A 315 3.94 9.26 -20.69
C ILE A 315 3.79 7.81 -21.19
N PHE A 316 4.90 7.11 -21.39
CA PHE A 316 4.87 5.69 -21.73
C PHE A 316 5.51 4.86 -20.60
N PRO A 317 4.82 3.83 -20.07
CA PRO A 317 3.44 3.42 -20.36
C PRO A 317 2.40 4.48 -19.93
N ALA A 318 1.22 4.48 -20.60
CA ALA A 318 0.12 5.37 -20.25
C ALA A 318 -0.28 5.20 -18.77
N MET A 319 -0.65 6.30 -18.12
CA MET A 319 -1.03 6.31 -16.70
C MET A 319 -2.45 6.85 -16.53
N LEU A 320 -3.16 6.39 -15.50
CA LEU A 320 -4.41 6.98 -15.06
C LEU A 320 -4.11 8.29 -14.34
N ARG A 321 -4.70 9.39 -14.81
CA ARG A 321 -4.59 10.71 -14.19
C ARG A 321 -5.92 11.10 -13.55
N ILE A 322 -5.86 11.49 -12.26
CA ILE A 322 -6.98 12.05 -11.53
C ILE A 322 -6.57 13.44 -11.05
N GLN A 323 -7.40 14.45 -11.31
CA GLN A 323 -7.13 15.82 -10.90
C GLN A 323 -8.28 16.38 -10.09
N VAL A 324 -7.96 17.04 -8.98
CA VAL A 324 -8.90 17.80 -8.16
C VAL A 324 -8.48 19.27 -8.23
N THR A 325 -9.32 20.09 -8.82
CA THR A 325 -9.07 21.53 -9.04
C THR A 325 -10.03 22.35 -8.21
N ASP A 326 -9.52 23.31 -7.49
CA ASP A 326 -10.31 24.31 -6.77
C ASP A 326 -10.07 25.72 -7.33
N GLY A 327 -11.03 26.60 -7.10
CA GLY A 327 -10.95 28.03 -7.43
C GLY A 327 -10.74 28.88 -6.18
N GLY A 328 -10.02 28.37 -5.21
CA GLY A 328 -9.75 29.06 -3.94
C GLY A 328 -8.60 30.08 -3.99
N GLY A 329 -7.88 30.24 -2.88
CA GLY A 329 -6.77 31.18 -2.77
C GLY A 329 -5.43 30.68 -3.30
N GLY A 330 -5.33 29.40 -3.74
CA GLY A 330 -4.07 28.74 -4.03
C GLY A 330 -3.26 28.42 -2.78
N ILE A 331 -2.07 27.87 -2.96
CA ILE A 331 -1.17 27.44 -1.88
C ILE A 331 0.07 28.36 -1.89
N PRO A 332 0.42 29.06 -0.81
CA PRO A 332 1.65 29.85 -0.73
C PRO A 332 2.89 28.99 -0.99
N GLU A 333 3.94 29.58 -1.59
CA GLU A 333 5.12 28.85 -2.03
C GLU A 333 5.86 28.17 -0.85
N ASN A 334 5.96 28.84 0.28
CA ASN A 334 6.52 28.27 1.51
C ASN A 334 5.69 27.11 2.10
N VAL A 335 4.40 27.00 1.75
CA VAL A 335 3.53 25.90 2.16
C VAL A 335 3.66 24.72 1.16
N LEU A 336 3.80 25.02 -0.14
CA LEU A 336 3.98 23.98 -1.18
C LEU A 336 5.16 23.06 -0.90
N GLU A 337 6.27 23.60 -0.39
CA GLU A 337 7.48 22.84 -0.08
C GLU A 337 7.28 21.83 1.06
N HIS A 338 6.44 22.16 2.04
CA HIS A 338 6.27 21.39 3.28
C HIS A 338 4.91 20.71 3.43
N MET A 339 3.95 20.94 2.53
CA MET A 339 2.56 20.47 2.69
C MET A 339 2.37 18.96 2.76
N PHE A 340 3.35 18.19 2.30
CA PHE A 340 3.36 16.73 2.39
C PHE A 340 4.16 16.20 3.58
N GLU A 341 4.76 17.07 4.39
CA GLU A 341 5.48 16.66 5.60
C GLU A 341 4.49 16.21 6.69
N PRO A 342 4.83 15.18 7.47
CA PRO A 342 4.00 14.75 8.59
C PRO A 342 3.79 15.89 9.59
N PHE A 343 2.56 16.04 10.08
CA PHE A 343 2.15 17.04 11.09
C PHE A 343 2.21 18.50 10.62
N PHE A 344 2.49 18.76 9.35
CA PHE A 344 2.41 20.10 8.79
C PHE A 344 0.96 20.46 8.46
N SER A 345 0.44 21.54 9.05
CA SER A 345 -0.92 22.04 8.81
C SER A 345 -0.95 23.56 8.91
N THR A 346 -1.67 24.19 7.98
CA THR A 346 -2.01 25.62 8.05
C THR A 346 -3.34 25.87 8.78
N LYS A 347 -4.11 24.81 9.11
CA LYS A 347 -5.39 24.87 9.81
C LYS A 347 -5.18 24.72 11.31
N SER A 348 -5.87 25.54 12.13
CA SER A 348 -5.78 25.50 13.60
C SER A 348 -6.18 24.15 14.20
N ASP A 349 -7.16 23.49 13.61
CA ASP A 349 -7.71 22.21 14.09
C ASP A 349 -7.21 21.00 13.26
N GLY A 350 -6.31 21.24 12.29
CA GLY A 350 -5.78 20.20 11.39
C GLY A 350 -4.59 19.48 11.99
N MET A 351 -4.65 18.14 12.10
CA MET A 351 -3.52 17.31 12.57
C MET A 351 -2.32 17.27 11.60
N GLY A 352 -2.42 17.85 10.39
CA GLY A 352 -1.33 17.88 9.41
C GLY A 352 -0.95 16.51 8.82
N MET A 353 -1.79 15.49 8.94
CA MET A 353 -1.51 14.15 8.46
C MET A 353 -2.19 13.80 7.12
N GLY A 354 -3.21 14.56 6.70
CA GLY A 354 -4.06 14.20 5.56
C GLY A 354 -3.30 14.10 4.23
N LEU A 355 -2.53 15.13 3.87
CA LEU A 355 -1.78 15.14 2.60
C LEU A 355 -0.58 14.18 2.61
N ASN A 356 0.10 14.05 3.75
CA ASN A 356 1.17 13.06 3.92
C ASN A 356 0.66 11.63 3.67
N ILE A 357 -0.48 11.27 4.28
CA ILE A 357 -1.13 9.97 4.09
C ILE A 357 -1.58 9.79 2.63
N CYS A 358 -2.14 10.82 1.99
CA CYS A 358 -2.49 10.77 0.56
C CYS A 358 -1.26 10.44 -0.29
N ARG A 359 -0.14 11.09 -0.04
CA ARG A 359 1.12 10.84 -0.75
C ARG A 359 1.61 9.41 -0.53
N SER A 360 1.66 8.96 0.72
CA SER A 360 2.06 7.60 1.08
C SER A 360 1.17 6.53 0.40
N ILE A 361 -0.16 6.73 0.38
CA ILE A 361 -1.08 5.83 -0.32
C ILE A 361 -0.81 5.80 -1.82
N VAL A 362 -0.66 6.95 -2.46
CA VAL A 362 -0.41 7.02 -3.91
C VAL A 362 0.94 6.40 -4.26
N GLU A 363 1.99 6.67 -3.49
CA GLU A 363 3.32 6.08 -3.66
C GLU A 363 3.32 4.56 -3.43
N SER A 364 2.53 4.06 -2.45
CA SER A 364 2.36 2.61 -2.26
C SER A 364 1.67 1.92 -3.45
N HIS A 365 0.95 2.66 -4.28
CA HIS A 365 0.38 2.21 -5.55
C HIS A 365 1.30 2.52 -6.76
N HIS A 366 2.59 2.78 -6.52
CA HIS A 366 3.58 3.15 -7.54
C HIS A 366 3.19 4.39 -8.35
N GLY A 367 2.34 5.25 -7.76
CA GLY A 367 1.85 6.49 -8.34
C GLY A 367 2.65 7.72 -7.88
N ARG A 368 2.17 8.89 -8.31
CA ARG A 368 2.70 10.20 -7.90
C ARG A 368 1.58 11.16 -7.56
N LEU A 369 1.78 11.98 -6.51
CA LEU A 369 0.86 13.04 -6.08
C LEU A 369 1.63 14.36 -5.98
N TRP A 370 1.10 15.40 -6.62
CA TRP A 370 1.63 16.76 -6.52
C TRP A 370 0.52 17.80 -6.67
N ALA A 371 0.84 19.05 -6.41
CA ALA A 371 -0.06 20.17 -6.60
C ALA A 371 0.60 21.28 -7.44
N ILE A 372 -0.23 21.97 -8.20
CA ILE A 372 0.16 23.12 -9.01
C ILE A 372 -0.87 24.22 -8.78
N ASN A 373 -0.37 25.42 -8.47
CA ASN A 373 -1.22 26.60 -8.36
C ASN A 373 -1.72 27.07 -9.72
N THR A 374 -2.96 27.55 -9.75
CA THR A 374 -3.55 28.23 -10.89
C THR A 374 -3.41 29.74 -10.68
N MET A 375 -2.88 30.43 -11.69
CA MET A 375 -2.74 31.88 -11.70
C MET A 375 -3.89 32.51 -12.48
N ASP A 376 -4.21 33.77 -12.18
CA ASP A 376 -5.12 34.56 -12.99
C ASP A 376 -4.57 34.81 -14.41
N SER A 377 -5.41 35.33 -15.31
CA SER A 377 -5.02 35.59 -16.71
C SER A 377 -3.86 36.60 -16.85
N ALA A 378 -3.61 37.41 -15.84
CA ALA A 378 -2.52 38.36 -15.77
C ALA A 378 -1.25 37.80 -15.09
N GLN A 379 -1.30 36.55 -14.61
CA GLN A 379 -0.23 35.90 -13.82
C GLN A 379 0.22 36.69 -12.59
N THR A 380 -0.72 37.42 -11.98
CA THR A 380 -0.44 38.32 -10.86
C THR A 380 -0.98 37.77 -9.52
N LYS A 381 -1.98 36.91 -9.56
CA LYS A 381 -2.66 36.39 -8.36
C LYS A 381 -2.94 34.90 -8.47
N LEU A 382 -2.78 34.21 -7.36
CA LEU A 382 -3.22 32.81 -7.20
C LEU A 382 -4.76 32.80 -7.18
N VAL A 383 -5.38 31.95 -8.00
CA VAL A 383 -6.83 31.81 -8.14
C VAL A 383 -7.31 30.38 -7.95
N GLY A 384 -6.46 29.52 -7.44
CA GLY A 384 -6.79 28.13 -7.15
C GLY A 384 -5.59 27.23 -7.13
N CYS A 385 -5.87 25.94 -6.94
CA CYS A 385 -4.88 24.87 -6.96
C CYS A 385 -5.43 23.63 -7.64
N THR A 386 -4.56 22.87 -8.29
CA THR A 386 -4.87 21.54 -8.86
C THR A 386 -3.96 20.51 -8.24
N PHE A 387 -4.53 19.56 -7.52
CA PHE A 387 -3.88 18.33 -7.10
C PHE A 387 -3.99 17.29 -8.21
N THR A 388 -2.87 16.67 -8.55
CA THR A 388 -2.81 15.63 -9.60
C THR A 388 -2.28 14.33 -9.00
N ILE A 389 -3.02 13.26 -9.25
CA ILE A 389 -2.64 11.88 -8.96
C ILE A 389 -2.35 11.19 -10.29
N LEU A 390 -1.21 10.51 -10.40
CA LEU A 390 -0.91 9.57 -11.49
C LEU A 390 -0.79 8.17 -10.91
N LEU A 391 -1.48 7.20 -11.51
CA LEU A 391 -1.43 5.79 -11.13
C LEU A 391 -1.07 4.95 -12.34
N PRO A 392 -0.17 3.95 -12.22
CA PRO A 392 0.18 3.07 -13.32
C PRO A 392 -1.02 2.18 -13.68
N LEU A 393 -1.12 1.87 -14.98
CA LEU A 393 -2.04 0.86 -15.48
C LEU A 393 -1.31 -0.49 -15.40
N GLU A 394 -1.41 -1.17 -14.25
CA GLU A 394 -0.89 -2.54 -14.14
C GLU A 394 -1.79 -3.47 -14.96
N SER A 395 -1.19 -4.20 -15.90
CA SER A 395 -1.88 -5.25 -16.65
C SER A 395 -2.11 -6.46 -15.74
N SER A 396 -3.23 -7.17 -15.93
CA SER A 396 -3.59 -8.40 -15.20
C SER A 396 -2.55 -9.53 -15.30
N ASP A 397 -1.56 -9.41 -16.17
CA ASP A 397 -0.47 -10.38 -16.33
C ASP A 397 0.56 -10.34 -15.19
N SER A 398 0.61 -9.27 -14.38
CA SER A 398 1.50 -9.18 -13.21
C SER A 398 1.02 -10.01 -12.01
N LEU A 399 -0.25 -10.44 -11.97
CA LEU A 399 -0.79 -11.25 -10.87
C LEU A 399 -0.51 -12.76 -11.03
N ALA A 400 0.04 -13.20 -12.14
CA ALA A 400 0.37 -14.61 -12.37
C ALA A 400 1.76 -15.00 -11.80
N ASN A 401 2.52 -14.04 -11.27
CA ASN A 401 3.89 -14.23 -10.76
C ASN A 401 4.06 -13.84 -9.27
N ILE A 402 2.97 -13.80 -8.47
CA ILE A 402 3.04 -13.63 -7.01
C ILE A 402 2.47 -14.86 -6.33
#